data_5da6c720544c9a09b911e4f02cd43c88
#
_entry.id   5da6c720544c9a09b911e4f02cd43c88
#
_cell.length_a   1.000
_cell.length_b   1.000
_cell.length_c   1.000
_cell.angle_alpha   90.00
_cell.angle_beta   90.00
_cell.angle_gamma   90.00
#
_symmetry.space_group_name_H-M   'P 1'
#
loop_
_entity.id
_entity.type
_entity.pdbx_description
1 polymer ?
#
loop_
_entity_poly.entity_id
_entity_poly.type
_entity_poly.pdbx_seq_one_letter_code
_entity_poly.pdbx_strand_id
1 'polypeptide(L)'
;RSTRALSSAASDVYKRQDVHNVAAVVTRYFGGVLLGTGGLVRAYQGAVSEALLHAEIRQQLLMQELMLTAEYTDVGKIQYLLSQAGFRTADTEYGAKVLFHVLVPAGEEDAAIKFLTEKTNGKTGITKGELRNETCE
;
A
#
# COMPACT_ATOMS: atom_id res chain seq x y z
N ARG A 1 31.53 -21.79 -5.85
CA ARG A 1 30.46 -21.92 -4.93
C ARG A 1 29.36 -20.90 -5.17
N SER A 2 28.17 -21.34 -5.24
CA SER A 2 27.15 -20.48 -5.80
C SER A 2 26.29 -19.81 -4.73
N THR A 3 26.83 -18.81 -4.10
CA THR A 3 26.07 -17.94 -3.20
C THR A 3 24.91 -17.29 -3.93
N ARG A 4 25.12 -16.92 -5.20
CA ARG A 4 24.08 -16.33 -6.04
C ARG A 4 22.91 -17.30 -6.27
N ALA A 5 23.22 -18.58 -6.54
CA ALA A 5 22.17 -19.58 -6.77
C ALA A 5 21.34 -19.82 -5.51
N LEU A 6 21.99 -19.86 -4.34
CA LEU A 6 21.30 -20.00 -3.06
C LEU A 6 20.45 -18.77 -2.74
N SER A 7 20.95 -17.59 -3.04
CA SER A 7 20.22 -16.34 -2.87
C SER A 7 18.97 -16.30 -3.78
N SER A 8 19.12 -16.79 -5.02
CA SER A 8 17.99 -16.91 -5.95
C SER A 8 16.93 -17.88 -5.43
N ALA A 9 17.35 -19.03 -4.89
CA ALA A 9 16.42 -20.00 -4.31
C ALA A 9 15.64 -19.40 -3.15
N ALA A 10 16.28 -18.64 -2.28
CA ALA A 10 15.63 -17.98 -1.16
C ALA A 10 14.62 -16.94 -1.64
N SER A 11 14.98 -16.15 -2.66
CA SER A 11 14.10 -15.10 -3.16
C SER A 11 12.89 -15.66 -3.92
N ASP A 12 13.01 -16.83 -4.53
CA ASP A 12 11.90 -17.46 -5.26
C ASP A 12 10.69 -17.73 -4.33
N VAL A 13 10.93 -17.97 -3.06
CA VAL A 13 9.87 -18.26 -2.10
C VAL A 13 8.90 -17.09 -1.98
N TYR A 14 9.41 -15.88 -1.72
CA TYR A 14 8.50 -14.74 -1.55
C TYR A 14 7.97 -14.24 -2.89
N LYS A 15 8.70 -14.43 -4.00
CA LYS A 15 8.19 -14.09 -5.33
C LYS A 15 7.00 -14.93 -5.74
N ARG A 16 7.00 -16.22 -5.38
CA ARG A 16 5.86 -17.11 -5.66
C ARG A 16 4.62 -16.69 -4.91
N GLN A 17 4.78 -16.03 -3.77
CA GLN A 17 3.67 -15.51 -2.97
C GLN A 17 3.26 -14.10 -3.36
N ASP A 18 3.84 -13.56 -4.43
CA ASP A 18 3.59 -12.21 -4.93
C ASP A 18 3.86 -11.15 -3.86
N VAL A 19 4.93 -11.34 -3.11
CA VAL A 19 5.36 -10.40 -2.07
C VAL A 19 6.47 -9.51 -2.62
N HIS A 20 6.31 -8.20 -2.45
CA HIS A 20 7.24 -7.17 -2.92
C HIS A 20 7.75 -6.35 -1.74
N ASN A 21 8.77 -5.54 -1.98
CA ASN A 21 9.35 -4.65 -0.97
C ASN A 21 9.84 -5.43 0.25
N VAL A 22 10.56 -6.52 -0.02
CA VAL A 22 11.06 -7.44 0.99
C VAL A 22 12.56 -7.63 0.82
N ALA A 23 13.28 -7.66 1.93
CA ALA A 23 14.66 -8.11 1.98
C ALA A 23 14.71 -9.33 2.89
N ALA A 24 15.31 -10.41 2.40
CA ALA A 24 15.47 -11.63 3.17
C ALA A 24 16.95 -11.87 3.42
N VAL A 25 17.31 -12.11 4.68
CA VAL A 25 18.67 -12.42 5.07
C VAL A 25 18.66 -13.79 5.76
N VAL A 26 19.43 -14.70 5.23
CA VAL A 26 19.57 -16.05 5.79
C VAL A 26 20.96 -16.24 6.36
N THR A 27 21.03 -16.57 7.65
CA THR A 27 22.27 -16.83 8.33
C THR A 27 22.44 -18.33 8.51
N ARG A 28 23.62 -18.83 8.16
CA ARG A 28 23.92 -20.24 8.27
C ARG A 28 25.04 -20.48 9.25
N TYR A 29 24.84 -21.47 10.11
CA TYR A 29 25.88 -21.97 11.00
C TYR A 29 26.32 -23.36 10.50
N PHE A 30 27.61 -23.54 10.29
CA PHE A 30 28.13 -24.81 9.85
C PHE A 30 28.23 -25.78 11.06
N GLY A 31 27.50 -26.88 11.01
CA GLY A 31 27.47 -27.86 12.08
C GLY A 31 28.31 -29.12 11.83
N GLY A 32 29.20 -29.10 10.85
CA GLY A 32 30.03 -30.26 10.52
C GLY A 32 29.41 -31.27 9.60
N VAL A 33 28.14 -31.03 9.19
CA VAL A 33 27.44 -31.93 8.26
C VAL A 33 27.30 -31.23 6.91
N LEU A 34 27.72 -31.94 5.86
CA LEU A 34 27.59 -31.43 4.49
C LEU A 34 26.22 -31.79 3.93
N LEU A 35 25.44 -30.78 3.60
CA LEU A 35 24.09 -30.97 3.05
C LEU A 35 24.09 -31.21 1.54
N GLY A 36 25.15 -30.81 0.86
CA GLY A 36 25.18 -30.77 -0.60
C GLY A 36 24.36 -29.60 -1.15
N THR A 37 24.44 -29.39 -2.45
CA THR A 37 23.76 -28.27 -3.11
C THR A 37 22.25 -28.32 -2.96
N GLY A 38 21.65 -29.49 -3.19
CA GLY A 38 20.21 -29.67 -3.06
C GLY A 38 19.71 -29.46 -1.64
N GLY A 39 20.46 -29.94 -0.63
CA GLY A 39 20.13 -29.75 0.77
C GLY A 39 20.21 -28.30 1.19
N LEU A 40 21.21 -27.58 0.73
CA LEU A 40 21.35 -26.16 1.03
C LEU A 40 20.23 -25.33 0.42
N VAL A 41 19.84 -25.63 -0.83
CA VAL A 41 18.71 -24.94 -1.49
C VAL A 41 17.44 -25.13 -0.67
N ARG A 42 17.15 -26.37 -0.28
CA ARG A 42 15.96 -26.67 0.54
C ARG A 42 16.01 -25.98 1.89
N ALA A 43 17.18 -25.94 2.53
CA ALA A 43 17.33 -25.29 3.83
C ALA A 43 17.09 -23.78 3.74
N TYR A 44 17.63 -23.12 2.70
CA TYR A 44 17.43 -21.69 2.49
C TYR A 44 15.98 -21.37 2.16
N GLN A 45 15.35 -22.15 1.29
CA GLN A 45 13.94 -21.97 0.95
C GLN A 45 13.05 -22.19 2.17
N GLY A 46 13.36 -23.24 2.96
CA GLY A 46 12.59 -23.53 4.17
C GLY A 46 12.69 -22.42 5.20
N ALA A 47 13.89 -21.85 5.38
CA ALA A 47 14.09 -20.76 6.33
C ALA A 47 13.28 -19.52 5.93
N VAL A 48 13.31 -19.14 4.65
CA VAL A 48 12.54 -17.98 4.16
C VAL A 48 11.05 -18.26 4.23
N SER A 49 10.62 -19.46 3.83
CA SER A 49 9.21 -19.86 3.88
C SER A 49 8.66 -19.79 5.30
N GLU A 50 9.40 -20.32 6.27
CA GLU A 50 8.99 -20.27 7.67
C GLU A 50 8.94 -18.84 8.20
N ALA A 51 9.93 -18.02 7.84
CA ALA A 51 9.94 -16.61 8.24
C ALA A 51 8.72 -15.85 7.71
N LEU A 52 8.30 -16.14 6.47
CA LEU A 52 7.12 -15.51 5.89
C LEU A 52 5.83 -15.92 6.60
N LEU A 53 5.76 -17.15 7.13
CA LEU A 53 4.59 -17.59 7.89
C LEU A 53 4.41 -16.79 9.19
N HIS A 54 5.49 -16.28 9.74
CA HIS A 54 5.47 -15.48 10.97
C HIS A 54 5.53 -13.98 10.71
N ALA A 55 5.71 -13.57 9.46
CA ALA A 55 5.75 -12.16 9.09
C ALA A 55 4.34 -11.60 8.89
N GLU A 56 4.19 -10.34 9.16
CA GLU A 56 2.97 -9.63 8.88
C GLU A 56 3.06 -9.02 7.47
N ILE A 57 2.31 -9.60 6.54
CA ILE A 57 2.29 -9.14 5.15
C ILE A 57 1.03 -8.32 4.94
N ARG A 58 1.20 -7.08 4.48
CA ARG A 58 0.09 -6.17 4.22
C ARG A 58 0.14 -5.68 2.78
N GLN A 59 -1.03 -5.49 2.22
CA GLN A 59 -1.15 -4.91 0.89
C GLN A 59 -1.08 -3.38 1.01
N GLN A 60 -0.26 -2.78 0.16
CA GLN A 60 -0.22 -1.33 0.02
C GLN A 60 -0.75 -0.95 -1.34
N LEU A 61 -1.58 0.09 -1.37
CA LEU A 61 -2.11 0.65 -2.59
C LEU A 61 -1.57 2.06 -2.78
N LEU A 62 -1.27 2.38 -4.03
CA LEU A 62 -0.89 3.75 -4.39
C LEU A 62 -2.16 4.59 -4.46
N MET A 63 -2.21 5.63 -3.63
CA MET A 63 -3.38 6.49 -3.52
C MET A 63 -3.02 7.91 -3.94
N GLN A 64 -3.94 8.56 -4.61
CA GLN A 64 -3.84 9.99 -4.94
C GLN A 64 -4.57 10.78 -3.86
N GLU A 65 -3.90 11.75 -3.28
CA GLU A 65 -4.54 12.69 -2.36
C GLU A 65 -5.30 13.75 -3.14
N LEU A 66 -6.53 14.02 -2.73
CA LEU A 66 -7.34 15.12 -3.24
C LEU A 66 -7.65 16.04 -2.07
N MET A 67 -7.44 17.33 -2.26
CA MET A 67 -7.77 18.34 -1.26
C MET A 67 -9.07 19.04 -1.67
N LEU A 68 -10.09 18.91 -0.83
CA LEU A 68 -11.42 19.50 -1.06
C LEU A 68 -11.62 20.67 -0.11
N THR A 69 -11.90 21.85 -0.67
CA THR A 69 -12.21 23.03 0.12
C THR A 69 -13.71 23.28 0.11
N ALA A 70 -14.33 23.33 1.28
CA ALA A 70 -15.78 23.46 1.41
C ALA A 70 -16.17 24.49 2.47
N GLU A 71 -17.36 25.06 2.28
CA GLU A 71 -18.00 25.89 3.30
C GLU A 71 -18.50 24.98 4.43
N TYR A 72 -18.59 25.53 5.65
CA TYR A 72 -19.09 24.78 6.80
C TYR A 72 -20.52 24.26 6.59
N THR A 73 -21.31 24.96 5.82
CA THR A 73 -22.68 24.54 5.50
C THR A 73 -22.73 23.30 4.62
N ASP A 74 -21.66 23.03 3.85
CA ASP A 74 -21.61 21.92 2.91
C ASP A 74 -20.87 20.69 3.46
N VAL A 75 -20.31 20.78 4.68
CA VAL A 75 -19.50 19.70 5.28
C VAL A 75 -20.29 18.38 5.35
N GLY A 76 -21.52 18.42 5.84
CA GLY A 76 -22.35 17.23 5.95
C GLY A 76 -22.62 16.57 4.61
N LYS A 77 -22.89 17.39 3.57
CA LYS A 77 -23.10 16.88 2.22
C LYS A 77 -21.85 16.22 1.65
N ILE A 78 -20.70 16.84 1.85
CA ILE A 78 -19.44 16.30 1.35
C ILE A 78 -19.09 15.01 2.05
N GLN A 79 -19.22 14.96 3.37
CA GLN A 79 -19.00 13.73 4.13
C GLN A 79 -19.91 12.59 3.65
N TYR A 80 -21.15 12.89 3.38
CA TYR A 80 -22.10 11.92 2.84
C TYR A 80 -21.65 11.42 1.45
N LEU A 81 -21.25 12.32 0.56
CA LEU A 81 -20.80 11.96 -0.78
C LEU A 81 -19.54 11.10 -0.75
N LEU A 82 -18.58 11.42 0.12
CA LEU A 82 -17.35 10.65 0.26
C LEU A 82 -17.65 9.24 0.79
N SER A 83 -18.54 9.14 1.76
CA SER A 83 -18.97 7.85 2.29
C SER A 83 -19.70 7.01 1.23
N GLN A 84 -20.58 7.63 0.46
CA GLN A 84 -21.35 6.96 -0.59
C GLN A 84 -20.42 6.43 -1.69
N ALA A 85 -19.41 7.21 -2.07
CA ALA A 85 -18.43 6.81 -3.07
C ALA A 85 -17.38 5.82 -2.55
N GLY A 86 -17.29 5.64 -1.24
CA GLY A 86 -16.30 4.76 -0.64
C GLY A 86 -14.91 5.38 -0.55
N PHE A 87 -14.80 6.69 -0.64
CA PHE A 87 -13.51 7.37 -0.53
C PHE A 87 -13.11 7.54 0.93
N ARG A 88 -11.83 7.38 1.20
CA ARG A 88 -11.28 7.51 2.54
C ARG A 88 -10.84 8.94 2.79
N THR A 89 -11.27 9.51 3.92
CA THR A 89 -10.79 10.82 4.38
C THR A 89 -9.59 10.58 5.29
N ALA A 90 -8.42 11.09 4.88
CA ALA A 90 -7.20 10.95 5.66
C ALA A 90 -7.15 11.95 6.82
N ASP A 91 -7.58 13.18 6.55
CA ASP A 91 -7.55 14.25 7.53
C ASP A 91 -8.57 15.33 7.15
N THR A 92 -8.89 16.18 8.12
CA THR A 92 -9.80 17.32 7.92
C THR A 92 -9.24 18.51 8.68
N GLU A 93 -9.04 19.63 8.00
CA GLU A 93 -8.56 20.85 8.60
C GLU A 93 -9.68 21.88 8.67
N TYR A 94 -9.82 22.52 9.84
CA TYR A 94 -10.86 23.51 10.07
C TYR A 94 -10.22 24.89 10.18
N GLY A 95 -10.64 25.79 9.32
CA GLY A 95 -10.17 27.17 9.29
C GLY A 95 -11.32 28.07 8.86
N ALA A 96 -11.02 29.09 8.06
CA ALA A 96 -12.06 29.92 7.44
C ALA A 96 -13.00 29.07 6.60
N LYS A 97 -12.45 28.04 5.95
CA LYS A 97 -13.19 26.98 5.26
C LYS A 97 -12.68 25.64 5.72
N VAL A 98 -13.44 24.59 5.47
CA VAL A 98 -13.04 23.22 5.81
C VAL A 98 -12.26 22.61 4.65
N LEU A 99 -11.11 22.03 4.97
CA LEU A 99 -10.25 21.36 3.99
C LEU A 99 -10.24 19.86 4.29
N PHE A 100 -10.71 19.07 3.33
CA PHE A 100 -10.70 17.60 3.44
C PHE A 100 -9.53 17.05 2.64
N HIS A 101 -8.74 16.18 3.27
CA HIS A 101 -7.71 15.40 2.60
C HIS A 101 -8.27 14.02 2.32
N VAL A 102 -8.60 13.75 1.07
CA VAL A 102 -9.27 12.52 0.63
C VAL A 102 -8.30 11.68 -0.18
N LEU A 103 -8.34 10.37 0.04
CA LEU A 103 -7.52 9.42 -0.69
C LEU A 103 -8.38 8.63 -1.66
N VAL A 104 -7.97 8.62 -2.93
CA VAL A 104 -8.61 7.81 -3.96
C VAL A 104 -7.54 6.93 -4.62
N PRO A 105 -7.90 5.74 -5.14
CA PRO A 105 -6.93 4.90 -5.84
C PRO A 105 -6.28 5.65 -7.01
N ALA A 106 -4.97 5.49 -7.16
CA ALA A 106 -4.26 6.11 -8.27
C ALA A 106 -4.83 5.62 -9.60
N GLY A 107 -5.05 6.55 -10.52
CA GLY A 107 -5.71 6.26 -11.79
C GLY A 107 -7.21 6.54 -11.79
N GLU A 108 -7.82 6.70 -10.61
CA GLU A 108 -9.26 7.00 -10.49
C GLU A 108 -9.52 8.46 -10.08
N GLU A 109 -8.48 9.27 -9.93
CA GLU A 109 -8.60 10.64 -9.45
C GLU A 109 -9.46 11.52 -10.38
N ASP A 110 -9.36 11.35 -11.69
CA ASP A 110 -10.14 12.15 -12.62
C ASP A 110 -11.64 11.82 -12.52
N ALA A 111 -11.97 10.55 -12.40
CA ALA A 111 -13.35 10.12 -12.20
C ALA A 111 -13.92 10.61 -10.86
N ALA A 112 -13.10 10.60 -9.81
CA ALA A 112 -13.48 11.10 -8.50
C ALA A 112 -13.72 12.61 -8.52
N ILE A 113 -12.84 13.36 -9.17
CA ILE A 113 -12.98 14.81 -9.31
C ILE A 113 -14.27 15.15 -10.06
N LYS A 114 -14.54 14.43 -11.16
CA LYS A 114 -15.76 14.63 -11.94
C LYS A 114 -17.01 14.35 -11.11
N PHE A 115 -17.02 13.23 -10.38
CA PHE A 115 -18.13 12.86 -9.51
C PHE A 115 -18.41 13.95 -8.47
N LEU A 116 -17.37 14.39 -7.77
CA LEU A 116 -17.50 15.40 -6.71
C LEU A 116 -17.92 16.75 -7.28
N THR A 117 -17.36 17.14 -8.42
CA THR A 117 -17.73 18.40 -9.08
C THR A 117 -19.19 18.41 -9.49
N GLU A 118 -19.67 17.32 -10.07
CA GLU A 118 -21.07 17.21 -10.48
C GLU A 118 -22.02 17.23 -9.29
N LYS A 119 -21.68 16.50 -8.23
CA LYS A 119 -22.54 16.39 -7.03
C LYS A 119 -22.56 17.65 -6.19
N THR A 120 -21.52 18.47 -6.25
CA THR A 120 -21.43 19.73 -5.52
C THR A 120 -21.75 20.96 -6.38
N ASN A 121 -22.11 20.73 -7.65
CA ASN A 121 -22.38 21.81 -8.63
C ASN A 121 -21.20 22.77 -8.78
N GLY A 122 -19.99 22.26 -8.65
CA GLY A 122 -18.77 23.04 -8.80
C GLY A 122 -18.46 23.98 -7.62
N LYS A 123 -19.20 23.89 -6.53
CA LYS A 123 -18.98 24.78 -5.38
C LYS A 123 -17.77 24.42 -4.53
N THR A 124 -17.33 23.18 -4.61
CA THR A 124 -16.19 22.69 -3.83
C THR A 124 -14.93 22.81 -4.68
N GLY A 125 -13.91 23.48 -4.12
CA GLY A 125 -12.58 23.54 -4.75
C GLY A 125 -11.87 22.21 -4.59
N ILE A 126 -11.36 21.65 -5.68
CA ILE A 126 -10.67 20.37 -5.66
C ILE A 126 -9.27 20.56 -6.22
N THR A 127 -8.26 20.14 -5.45
CA THR A 127 -6.85 20.22 -5.85
C THR A 127 -6.22 18.84 -5.67
N LYS A 128 -5.40 18.43 -6.64
CA LYS A 128 -4.62 17.19 -6.50
C LYS A 128 -3.43 17.44 -5.59
N GLY A 129 -3.25 16.57 -4.62
CA GLY A 129 -2.07 16.55 -3.76
C GLY A 129 -1.05 15.55 -4.25
N GLU A 130 -0.33 14.95 -3.33
CA GLU A 130 0.73 14.00 -3.64
C GLU A 130 0.20 12.57 -3.72
N LEU A 131 0.90 11.74 -4.50
CA LEU A 131 0.70 10.29 -4.48
C LEU A 131 1.38 9.70 -3.26
N ARG A 132 0.72 8.77 -2.59
CA ARG A 132 1.33 8.08 -1.47
C ARG A 132 0.83 6.64 -1.35
N ASN A 133 1.65 5.80 -0.74
CA ASN A 133 1.28 4.41 -0.48
C ASN A 133 0.55 4.34 0.86
N GLU A 134 -0.61 3.72 0.85
CA GLU A 134 -1.40 3.48 2.05
C GLU A 134 -1.57 1.99 2.28
N THR A 135 -1.46 1.57 3.54
CA THR A 135 -1.65 0.19 3.91
C THR A 135 -3.14 -0.15 3.93
N CYS A 136 -3.48 -1.21 3.23
CA CYS A 136 -4.84 -1.74 3.18
C CYS A 136 -5.03 -2.69 4.36
N GLU A 137 -6.04 -2.45 5.15
CA GLU A 137 -6.38 -3.31 6.30
C GLU A 137 -7.46 -4.33 5.92
#